data_92259794054b52d472137c5b62ffb31f
#
_entry.id   92259794054b52d472137c5b62ffb31f
#
_cell.length_a   1.000
_cell.length_b   1.000
_cell.length_c   1.000
_cell.angle_alpha   90.00
_cell.angle_beta   90.00
_cell.angle_gamma   90.00
#
_symmetry.space_group_name_H-M   'P 1'
#
loop_
_entity.id
_entity.type
_entity.pdbx_description
1 polymer ?
#
loop_
_entity_poly.entity_id
_entity_poly.type
_entity_poly.pdbx_seq_one_letter_code
_entity_poly.pdbx_strand_id
1 'polypeptide(L)'
;DVTDALNVKRVEADLNGSELSFTIPAGRLREFVLVQTNQTFPSPEVVGEVASSNLHGLEQRDMIIISAPSLVQQAERLAVAHREKDGLTVEVVTPEAIYNEFSSGTPDATAYRRLMKMFYDRSSSLGNPPKYLLLFGDGIYDNRGISGEVQGVSWSNMLLTFQSQESLNVYSYATDDYFAFLEDNSGSNFSRDKMCLGVGRFPIRTVTEATQMVDKTISYMENKDSGSWKNNVTFVADDGNNEDSFTTNHMKQADQLAEAIEEMQPGFLVNKVYFDAYKRSSLGTYPDVHNEIEKLLKSGQLLINYTGHGSTTHWADESVWTQTDINNSSYKHLPVWVTATCDFTRFDDVKTSAGESVFLNPTSGGIALFT
;
A
#
# COMPACT_ATOMS: atom_id res chain seq x y z
N ASP A 1 -19.55 6.50 35.95
CA ASP A 1 -19.37 7.41 34.82
C ASP A 1 -18.08 7.04 34.09
N VAL A 2 -18.22 6.57 32.88
CA VAL A 2 -17.13 6.11 31.99
C VAL A 2 -16.94 7.06 30.80
N THR A 3 -17.54 8.23 30.85
CA THR A 3 -17.43 9.27 29.80
C THR A 3 -15.98 9.63 29.48
N ASP A 4 -15.13 9.61 30.50
CA ASP A 4 -13.68 9.74 30.36
C ASP A 4 -13.05 8.39 30.72
N ALA A 5 -12.61 7.64 29.71
CA ALA A 5 -12.05 6.31 29.87
C ALA A 5 -10.75 6.30 30.71
N LEU A 6 -10.01 7.43 30.73
CA LEU A 6 -8.79 7.59 31.51
C LEU A 6 -9.07 8.01 32.97
N ASN A 7 -10.29 8.47 33.26
CA ASN A 7 -10.67 8.98 34.55
C ASN A 7 -12.07 8.53 34.96
N VAL A 8 -12.23 7.20 35.01
CA VAL A 8 -13.49 6.55 35.39
C VAL A 8 -13.87 6.92 36.82
N LYS A 9 -15.11 7.35 37.03
CA LYS A 9 -15.61 7.78 38.35
C LYS A 9 -16.76 6.90 38.82
N ARG A 10 -16.70 6.49 40.07
CA ARG A 10 -17.86 5.89 40.73
C ARG A 10 -18.91 6.98 40.96
N VAL A 11 -20.13 6.68 40.57
CA VAL A 11 -21.31 7.50 40.84
C VAL A 11 -21.99 6.94 42.07
N GLU A 12 -22.27 7.79 43.06
CA GLU A 12 -23.09 7.41 44.18
C GLU A 12 -24.54 7.32 43.75
N ALA A 13 -25.19 6.25 44.12
CA ALA A 13 -26.55 5.95 43.68
C ALA A 13 -27.34 5.31 44.82
N ASP A 14 -28.61 5.61 44.91
CA ASP A 14 -29.55 5.04 45.86
C ASP A 14 -30.29 3.87 45.20
N LEU A 15 -30.28 2.72 45.90
CA LEU A 15 -31.03 1.54 45.47
C LEU A 15 -32.30 1.41 46.30
N ASN A 16 -33.45 1.58 45.69
CA ASN A 16 -34.74 1.41 46.33
C ASN A 16 -35.53 0.28 45.65
N GLY A 17 -35.46 -0.89 46.28
CA GLY A 17 -36.01 -2.11 45.70
C GLY A 17 -35.20 -2.54 44.45
N SER A 18 -35.82 -2.48 43.30
CA SER A 18 -35.20 -2.76 42.00
C SER A 18 -34.84 -1.51 41.19
N GLU A 19 -35.07 -0.33 41.74
CA GLU A 19 -34.82 0.95 41.10
C GLU A 19 -33.51 1.57 41.64
N LEU A 20 -32.60 1.87 40.69
CA LEU A 20 -31.36 2.57 40.97
C LEU A 20 -31.50 4.05 40.53
N SER A 21 -31.35 4.97 41.44
CA SER A 21 -31.42 6.41 41.13
C SER A 21 -30.13 7.15 41.54
N PHE A 22 -29.76 8.10 40.72
CA PHE A 22 -28.63 9.00 40.99
C PHE A 22 -28.86 10.35 40.33
N THR A 23 -28.21 11.38 40.88
CA THR A 23 -28.28 12.73 40.34
C THR A 23 -26.92 13.21 39.91
N ILE A 24 -26.82 13.75 38.71
CA ILE A 24 -25.60 14.29 38.15
C ILE A 24 -25.87 15.65 37.48
N PRO A 25 -24.87 16.53 37.36
CA PRO A 25 -25.00 17.74 36.57
C PRO A 25 -25.25 17.40 35.10
N ALA A 26 -26.31 17.95 34.53
CA ALA A 26 -26.61 17.90 33.11
C ALA A 26 -25.87 19.06 32.40
N GLY A 27 -25.28 18.86 31.27
CA GLY A 27 -24.57 19.89 30.49
C GLY A 27 -23.68 19.33 29.42
N ARG A 28 -23.50 18.01 29.42
CA ARG A 28 -22.79 17.25 28.39
C ARG A 28 -23.33 15.83 28.33
N LEU A 29 -23.10 15.17 27.18
CA LEU A 29 -23.33 13.72 27.06
C LEU A 29 -22.45 12.99 28.07
N ARG A 30 -23.01 11.99 28.73
CA ARG A 30 -22.30 11.12 29.68
C ARG A 30 -22.65 9.67 29.42
N GLU A 31 -21.68 8.80 29.68
CA GLU A 31 -21.82 7.37 29.56
C GLU A 31 -21.69 6.72 30.95
N PHE A 32 -22.54 5.77 31.24
CA PHE A 32 -22.56 5.04 32.51
C PHE A 32 -22.55 3.54 32.26
N VAL A 33 -21.83 2.83 33.11
CA VAL A 33 -21.88 1.38 33.17
C VAL A 33 -22.39 0.98 34.55
N LEU A 34 -23.45 0.18 34.60
CA LEU A 34 -23.96 -0.46 35.80
C LEU A 34 -23.35 -1.85 35.90
N VAL A 35 -22.70 -2.11 37.05
CA VAL A 35 -22.02 -3.37 37.32
C VAL A 35 -22.59 -4.02 38.54
N GLN A 36 -23.05 -5.25 38.44
CA GLN A 36 -23.52 -6.03 39.56
C GLN A 36 -22.33 -6.77 40.20
N THR A 37 -21.86 -6.30 41.35
CA THR A 37 -20.60 -6.72 41.98
C THR A 37 -20.63 -8.13 42.62
N ASN A 38 -21.81 -8.75 42.77
CA ASN A 38 -21.99 -10.09 43.34
C ASN A 38 -22.04 -11.18 42.24
N GLN A 39 -21.80 -10.86 41.00
CA GLN A 39 -21.69 -11.82 39.91
C GLN A 39 -20.24 -12.17 39.60
N THR A 40 -20.04 -13.36 39.03
CA THR A 40 -18.74 -13.75 38.49
C THR A 40 -18.51 -13.03 37.17
N PHE A 41 -17.44 -12.27 37.10
CA PHE A 41 -17.01 -11.63 35.86
C PHE A 41 -16.15 -12.60 35.04
N PRO A 42 -16.23 -12.51 33.69
CA PRO A 42 -15.27 -13.19 32.86
C PRO A 42 -13.85 -12.76 33.24
N SER A 43 -12.98 -13.72 33.44
CA SER A 43 -11.56 -13.45 33.64
C SER A 43 -10.81 -13.69 32.32
N PRO A 44 -9.84 -12.84 31.97
CA PRO A 44 -9.00 -13.10 30.80
C PRO A 44 -8.21 -14.39 31.00
N GLU A 45 -8.08 -15.16 29.94
CA GLU A 45 -7.20 -16.31 29.90
C GLU A 45 -5.74 -15.85 29.76
N VAL A 46 -4.83 -16.45 30.51
CA VAL A 46 -3.40 -16.20 30.38
C VAL A 46 -2.90 -17.02 29.19
N VAL A 47 -2.54 -16.31 28.10
CA VAL A 47 -2.05 -16.95 26.87
C VAL A 47 -0.53 -17.18 26.93
N GLY A 48 0.23 -16.28 27.53
CA GLY A 48 1.69 -16.39 27.63
C GLY A 48 2.40 -15.05 27.88
N GLU A 49 3.69 -15.08 27.78
CA GLU A 49 4.54 -13.88 27.84
C GLU A 49 4.76 -13.31 26.44
N VAL A 50 4.78 -12.00 26.33
CA VAL A 50 5.14 -11.28 25.11
C VAL A 50 6.62 -10.92 25.17
N ALA A 51 7.33 -11.11 24.06
CA ALA A 51 8.73 -10.70 23.96
C ALA A 51 8.86 -9.20 24.21
N SER A 52 9.82 -8.82 25.04
CA SER A 52 10.10 -7.41 25.31
C SER A 52 10.62 -6.72 24.05
N SER A 53 10.08 -5.56 23.73
CA SER A 53 10.54 -4.69 22.65
C SER A 53 10.84 -3.30 23.21
N ASN A 54 11.56 -2.49 22.45
CA ASN A 54 11.84 -1.08 22.79
C ASN A 54 11.97 -0.26 21.52
N LEU A 55 10.88 -0.16 20.75
CA LEU A 55 10.83 0.66 19.55
C LEU A 55 10.92 2.16 19.85
N HIS A 56 10.42 2.56 21.01
CA HIS A 56 10.58 3.93 21.50
C HIS A 56 12.05 4.31 21.78
N GLY A 57 12.92 3.33 22.02
CA GLY A 57 14.35 3.55 22.23
C GLY A 57 15.19 3.54 20.95
N LEU A 58 14.62 3.27 19.79
CA LEU A 58 15.34 3.29 18.53
C LEU A 58 15.88 4.69 18.20
N GLU A 59 17.10 4.75 17.70
CA GLU A 59 17.66 5.96 17.09
C GLU A 59 16.93 6.30 15.79
N GLN A 60 17.14 7.53 15.27
CA GLN A 60 16.57 7.92 13.96
C GLN A 60 16.96 6.96 12.85
N ARG A 61 16.02 6.71 11.95
CA ARG A 61 16.19 5.84 10.78
C ARG A 61 15.71 6.56 9.52
N ASP A 62 16.41 6.33 8.41
CA ASP A 62 15.97 6.80 7.10
C ASP A 62 14.81 5.97 6.57
N MET A 63 14.82 4.67 6.87
CA MET A 63 13.83 3.71 6.35
C MET A 63 13.40 2.73 7.43
N ILE A 64 12.09 2.51 7.51
CA ILE A 64 11.49 1.45 8.31
C ILE A 64 10.88 0.42 7.36
N ILE A 65 11.15 -0.85 7.63
CA ILE A 65 10.50 -1.98 6.96
C ILE A 65 9.62 -2.68 7.99
N ILE A 66 8.30 -2.58 7.82
CA ILE A 66 7.35 -3.36 8.62
C ILE A 66 7.17 -4.69 7.92
N SER A 67 7.67 -5.77 8.51
CA SER A 67 7.65 -7.09 7.91
C SER A 67 6.64 -8.00 8.57
N ALA A 68 5.85 -8.68 7.74
CA ALA A 68 5.05 -9.81 8.22
C ALA A 68 5.96 -10.86 8.90
N PRO A 69 5.51 -11.50 10.00
CA PRO A 69 6.39 -12.31 10.86
C PRO A 69 7.18 -13.41 10.14
N SER A 70 6.55 -14.10 9.19
CA SER A 70 7.21 -15.19 8.43
C SER A 70 8.24 -14.70 7.40
N LEU A 71 8.24 -13.40 7.08
CA LEU A 71 9.01 -12.80 5.99
C LEU A 71 10.23 -12.01 6.47
N VAL A 72 10.43 -11.86 7.80
CA VAL A 72 11.47 -11.03 8.43
C VAL A 72 12.88 -11.33 7.89
N GLN A 73 13.22 -12.59 7.66
CA GLN A 73 14.53 -12.96 7.14
C GLN A 73 14.80 -12.36 5.75
N GLN A 74 13.80 -12.29 4.89
CA GLN A 74 13.94 -11.71 3.56
C GLN A 74 13.93 -10.17 3.62
N ALA A 75 13.12 -9.61 4.51
CA ALA A 75 13.12 -8.16 4.79
C ALA A 75 14.49 -7.68 5.28
N GLU A 76 15.17 -8.46 6.16
CA GLU A 76 16.53 -8.14 6.60
C GLU A 76 17.55 -8.22 5.47
N ARG A 77 17.44 -9.17 4.53
CA ARG A 77 18.30 -9.22 3.34
C ARG A 77 18.16 -7.93 2.51
N LEU A 78 16.93 -7.45 2.33
CA LEU A 78 16.68 -6.19 1.63
C LEU A 78 17.23 -4.99 2.41
N ALA A 79 17.02 -4.97 3.73
CA ALA A 79 17.57 -3.93 4.61
C ALA A 79 19.09 -3.84 4.54
N VAL A 80 19.79 -4.98 4.54
CA VAL A 80 21.24 -5.04 4.35
C VAL A 80 21.65 -4.43 3.01
N ALA A 81 20.94 -4.77 1.92
CA ALA A 81 21.24 -4.21 0.61
C ALA A 81 21.09 -2.67 0.59
N HIS A 82 20.03 -2.12 1.21
CA HIS A 82 19.86 -0.66 1.30
C HIS A 82 20.91 0.01 2.19
N ARG A 83 21.33 -0.64 3.29
CA ARG A 83 22.42 -0.13 4.15
C ARG A 83 23.75 -0.06 3.38
N GLU A 84 24.06 -1.11 2.62
CA GLU A 84 25.35 -1.22 1.92
C GLU A 84 25.43 -0.42 0.62
N LYS A 85 24.34 -0.38 -0.15
CA LYS A 85 24.35 0.21 -1.49
C LYS A 85 23.86 1.67 -1.50
N ASP A 86 22.85 1.98 -0.70
CA ASP A 86 22.22 3.30 -0.69
C ASP A 86 22.67 4.14 0.51
N GLY A 87 23.40 3.54 1.46
CA GLY A 87 23.88 4.23 2.68
C GLY A 87 22.75 4.63 3.64
N LEU A 88 21.58 3.99 3.53
CA LEU A 88 20.44 4.27 4.39
C LEU A 88 20.61 3.61 5.76
N THR A 89 20.12 4.27 6.80
CA THR A 89 19.87 3.63 8.09
C THR A 89 18.51 2.95 8.05
N VAL A 90 18.47 1.62 8.13
CA VAL A 90 17.25 0.82 7.96
C VAL A 90 16.97 -0.02 9.19
N GLU A 91 15.75 -0.07 9.64
CA GLU A 91 15.27 -0.96 10.71
C GLU A 91 14.13 -1.85 10.19
N VAL A 92 14.16 -3.13 10.55
CA VAL A 92 13.08 -4.09 10.28
C VAL A 92 12.33 -4.33 11.57
N VAL A 93 11.02 -4.14 11.55
CA VAL A 93 10.14 -4.28 12.72
C VAL A 93 8.94 -5.17 12.38
N THR A 94 8.40 -5.83 13.40
CA THR A 94 7.19 -6.66 13.21
C THR A 94 5.93 -5.96 13.70
N PRO A 95 4.76 -6.26 13.13
CA PRO A 95 3.48 -5.73 13.58
C PRO A 95 3.24 -5.92 15.07
N GLU A 96 3.56 -7.09 15.62
CA GLU A 96 3.35 -7.40 17.04
C GLU A 96 4.13 -6.44 17.96
N ALA A 97 5.41 -6.20 17.67
CA ALA A 97 6.21 -5.23 18.43
C ALA A 97 5.60 -3.82 18.36
N ILE A 98 5.10 -3.43 17.18
CA ILE A 98 4.44 -2.13 17.00
C ILE A 98 3.13 -2.07 17.79
N TYR A 99 2.30 -3.10 17.74
CA TYR A 99 1.03 -3.11 18.48
C TYR A 99 1.26 -3.01 20.00
N ASN A 100 2.25 -3.71 20.50
CA ASN A 100 2.58 -3.70 21.92
C ASN A 100 2.94 -2.30 22.43
N GLU A 101 3.68 -1.53 21.63
CA GLU A 101 4.16 -0.21 22.05
C GLU A 101 3.28 0.96 21.61
N PHE A 102 2.52 0.84 20.52
CA PHE A 102 1.78 1.95 19.92
C PHE A 102 0.26 1.79 19.94
N SER A 103 -0.28 0.61 20.31
CA SER A 103 -1.72 0.36 20.41
C SER A 103 -2.12 -0.58 21.55
N SER A 104 -1.31 -0.66 22.60
CA SER A 104 -1.57 -1.46 23.81
C SER A 104 -1.82 -2.95 23.50
N GLY A 105 -1.11 -3.51 22.52
CA GLY A 105 -1.23 -4.89 22.08
C GLY A 105 -2.40 -5.17 21.12
N THR A 106 -3.23 -4.17 20.84
CA THR A 106 -4.35 -4.35 19.90
C THR A 106 -3.90 -4.18 18.45
N PRO A 107 -4.20 -5.12 17.55
CA PRO A 107 -3.97 -4.93 16.13
C PRO A 107 -4.72 -3.69 15.61
N ASP A 108 -3.97 -2.66 15.24
CA ASP A 108 -4.47 -1.37 14.78
C ASP A 108 -3.53 -0.83 13.70
N ALA A 109 -4.04 -0.62 12.49
CA ALA A 109 -3.25 -0.05 11.39
C ALA A 109 -2.67 1.34 11.76
N THR A 110 -3.38 2.11 12.60
CA THR A 110 -2.88 3.42 13.08
C THR A 110 -1.59 3.29 13.90
N ALA A 111 -1.30 2.13 14.48
CA ALA A 111 -0.05 1.90 15.19
C ALA A 111 1.18 2.03 14.26
N TYR A 112 1.08 1.60 13.00
CA TYR A 112 2.15 1.80 12.00
C TYR A 112 2.41 3.28 11.76
N ARG A 113 1.34 4.07 11.59
CA ARG A 113 1.45 5.52 11.46
C ARG A 113 2.04 6.17 12.72
N ARG A 114 1.67 5.72 13.91
CA ARG A 114 2.22 6.24 15.19
C ARG A 114 3.72 5.98 15.32
N LEU A 115 4.19 4.81 14.90
CA LEU A 115 5.62 4.52 14.83
C LEU A 115 6.34 5.52 13.92
N MET A 116 5.84 5.73 12.70
CA MET A 116 6.44 6.67 11.74
C MET A 116 6.37 8.12 12.25
N LYS A 117 5.24 8.51 12.88
CA LYS A 117 5.08 9.83 13.50
C LYS A 117 6.10 10.06 14.62
N MET A 118 6.41 9.06 15.43
CA MET A 118 7.46 9.17 16.44
C MET A 118 8.82 9.57 15.83
N PHE A 119 9.24 8.93 14.73
CA PHE A 119 10.46 9.31 14.03
C PHE A 119 10.36 10.71 13.41
N TYR A 120 9.22 11.04 12.81
CA TYR A 120 8.97 12.34 12.20
C TYR A 120 9.04 13.46 13.23
N ASP A 121 8.34 13.34 14.36
CA ASP A 121 8.31 14.36 15.42
C ASP A 121 9.71 14.57 16.04
N ARG A 122 10.45 13.51 16.26
CA ARG A 122 11.84 13.58 16.76
C ARG A 122 12.78 14.30 15.80
N SER A 123 12.52 14.26 14.50
CA SER A 123 13.36 14.91 13.51
C SER A 123 13.43 16.43 13.65
N SER A 124 12.42 17.04 14.28
CA SER A 124 12.41 18.48 14.58
C SER A 124 13.57 18.92 15.48
N SER A 125 14.02 18.03 16.37
CA SER A 125 15.12 18.29 17.30
C SER A 125 16.44 17.60 16.93
N LEU A 126 16.36 16.42 16.28
CA LEU A 126 17.52 15.59 15.97
C LEU A 126 18.00 15.77 14.51
N GLY A 127 17.19 16.42 13.67
CA GLY A 127 17.37 16.36 12.21
C GLY A 127 17.06 14.96 11.66
N ASN A 128 17.31 14.75 10.37
CA ASN A 128 17.17 13.45 9.72
C ASN A 128 15.74 12.84 9.83
N PRO A 129 14.72 13.44 9.18
CA PRO A 129 13.39 12.86 9.13
C PRO A 129 13.39 11.51 8.41
N PRO A 130 12.45 10.59 8.74
CA PRO A 130 12.29 9.34 8.03
C PRO A 130 11.96 9.63 6.56
N LYS A 131 12.55 8.88 5.65
CA LYS A 131 12.41 9.07 4.19
C LYS A 131 11.47 8.05 3.57
N TYR A 132 11.49 6.81 4.11
CA TYR A 132 10.80 5.68 3.52
C TYR A 132 10.14 4.78 4.55
N LEU A 133 8.96 4.29 4.18
CA LEU A 133 8.29 3.17 4.82
C LEU A 133 8.05 2.08 3.79
N LEU A 134 8.48 0.86 4.07
CA LEU A 134 8.13 -0.32 3.28
C LEU A 134 7.26 -1.27 4.10
N LEU A 135 6.09 -1.58 3.57
CA LEU A 135 5.21 -2.62 4.07
C LEU A 135 5.58 -3.95 3.38
N PHE A 136 6.28 -4.83 4.10
CA PHE A 136 6.81 -6.08 3.57
C PHE A 136 5.90 -7.25 3.94
N GLY A 137 4.85 -7.41 3.16
CA GLY A 137 3.75 -8.34 3.33
C GLY A 137 2.52 -7.85 2.58
N ASP A 138 1.63 -8.77 2.27
CA ASP A 138 0.40 -8.46 1.57
C ASP A 138 -0.61 -7.75 2.48
N GLY A 139 -1.68 -7.23 1.89
CA GLY A 139 -2.81 -6.62 2.58
C GLY A 139 -4.13 -7.30 2.25
N ILE A 140 -5.15 -7.03 3.05
CA ILE A 140 -6.50 -7.48 2.78
C ILE A 140 -7.51 -6.46 3.33
N TYR A 141 -8.62 -6.26 2.62
CA TYR A 141 -9.66 -5.32 3.04
C TYR A 141 -10.31 -5.72 4.37
N ASP A 142 -10.44 -7.01 4.63
CA ASP A 142 -11.02 -7.54 5.86
C ASP A 142 -9.93 -7.88 6.89
N ASN A 143 -9.37 -6.87 7.50
CA ASN A 143 -8.34 -7.00 8.55
C ASN A 143 -8.75 -7.90 9.75
N ARG A 144 -10.04 -8.22 9.89
CA ARG A 144 -10.58 -8.98 11.02
C ARG A 144 -10.95 -10.42 10.65
N GLY A 145 -10.91 -10.78 9.37
CA GLY A 145 -11.27 -12.10 8.90
C GLY A 145 -12.74 -12.48 9.13
N ILE A 146 -13.65 -11.51 9.06
CA ILE A 146 -15.08 -11.71 9.32
C ILE A 146 -15.80 -12.21 8.07
N SER A 147 -15.34 -11.77 6.91
CA SER A 147 -15.88 -12.18 5.61
C SER A 147 -15.58 -13.66 5.34
N GLY A 148 -16.54 -14.37 4.78
CA GLY A 148 -16.33 -15.75 4.32
C GLY A 148 -15.32 -15.86 3.17
N GLU A 149 -15.05 -14.78 2.48
CA GLU A 149 -14.12 -14.72 1.34
C GLU A 149 -12.65 -14.84 1.74
N VAL A 150 -12.31 -14.49 2.99
CA VAL A 150 -10.94 -14.54 3.52
C VAL A 150 -10.60 -15.88 4.21
N GLN A 151 -11.43 -16.90 4.03
CA GLN A 151 -11.13 -18.22 4.55
C GLN A 151 -9.87 -18.81 3.90
N GLY A 152 -8.93 -19.26 4.71
CA GLY A 152 -7.67 -19.85 4.24
C GLY A 152 -6.54 -18.84 4.01
N VAL A 153 -6.76 -17.56 4.26
CA VAL A 153 -5.69 -16.54 4.26
C VAL A 153 -4.67 -16.83 5.36
N SER A 154 -3.39 -16.81 5.03
CA SER A 154 -2.29 -16.92 6.00
C SER A 154 -2.00 -15.58 6.63
N TRP A 155 -2.59 -15.32 7.80
CA TRP A 155 -2.42 -14.06 8.52
C TRP A 155 -0.98 -13.75 8.93
N SER A 156 -0.12 -14.77 9.01
CA SER A 156 1.32 -14.59 9.30
C SER A 156 2.07 -13.84 8.19
N ASN A 157 1.46 -13.69 7.01
CA ASN A 157 2.05 -13.03 5.85
C ASN A 157 1.32 -11.71 5.51
N MET A 158 0.29 -11.36 6.28
CA MET A 158 -0.53 -10.16 6.06
C MET A 158 -0.10 -9.01 6.97
N LEU A 159 -0.20 -7.82 6.43
CA LEU A 159 -0.10 -6.56 7.16
C LEU A 159 -1.45 -5.85 7.11
N LEU A 160 -1.79 -5.16 8.19
CA LEU A 160 -3.04 -4.41 8.22
C LEU A 160 -3.08 -3.33 7.14
N THR A 161 -4.25 -3.17 6.55
CA THR A 161 -4.57 -2.08 5.63
C THR A 161 -5.32 -0.97 6.36
N PHE A 162 -5.22 0.24 5.85
CA PHE A 162 -6.07 1.36 6.29
C PHE A 162 -7.10 1.66 5.20
N GLN A 163 -8.34 1.87 5.61
CA GLN A 163 -9.43 2.24 4.70
C GLN A 163 -9.76 3.73 4.87
N SER A 164 -9.93 4.42 3.75
CA SER A 164 -10.17 5.87 3.71
C SER A 164 -11.46 6.32 4.38
N GLN A 165 -12.46 5.44 4.46
CA GLN A 165 -13.76 5.64 5.10
C GLN A 165 -14.22 4.34 5.75
N GLU A 166 -15.42 4.33 6.32
CA GLU A 166 -16.02 3.10 6.83
C GLU A 166 -16.30 2.10 5.71
N SER A 167 -16.05 0.82 5.97
CA SER A 167 -16.13 -0.25 4.95
C SER A 167 -17.52 -0.46 4.33
N LEU A 168 -18.58 0.08 4.92
CA LEU A 168 -19.94 0.06 4.35
C LEU A 168 -20.16 1.15 3.28
N ASN A 169 -19.22 2.07 3.10
CA ASN A 169 -19.30 3.10 2.09
C ASN A 169 -18.69 2.60 0.78
N VAL A 170 -19.44 2.66 -0.30
CA VAL A 170 -19.02 2.20 -1.65
C VAL A 170 -17.81 2.97 -2.20
N TYR A 171 -17.50 4.14 -1.66
CA TYR A 171 -16.34 4.94 -2.02
C TYR A 171 -15.12 4.67 -1.12
N SER A 172 -15.23 3.75 -0.16
CA SER A 172 -14.11 3.37 0.68
C SER A 172 -13.09 2.57 -0.14
N TYR A 173 -11.81 2.85 0.07
CA TYR A 173 -10.70 2.15 -0.55
C TYR A 173 -9.57 1.98 0.48
N ALA A 174 -8.78 0.92 0.30
CA ALA A 174 -7.57 0.73 1.07
C ALA A 174 -6.47 1.64 0.51
N THR A 175 -5.66 2.22 1.40
CA THR A 175 -4.53 3.07 1.01
C THR A 175 -3.40 3.01 2.03
N ASP A 176 -2.19 2.93 1.52
CA ASP A 176 -0.98 2.99 2.34
C ASP A 176 -0.49 4.44 2.55
N ASP A 177 -1.00 5.41 1.81
CA ASP A 177 -0.67 6.84 1.97
C ASP A 177 -0.95 7.35 3.38
N TYR A 178 -1.96 6.79 4.05
CA TYR A 178 -2.30 7.10 5.44
C TYR A 178 -1.10 7.01 6.39
N PHE A 179 -0.22 6.06 6.17
CA PHE A 179 0.95 5.86 7.00
C PHE A 179 2.02 6.94 6.82
N ALA A 180 1.93 7.73 5.76
CA ALA A 180 2.84 8.83 5.43
C ALA A 180 2.30 10.22 5.80
N PHE A 181 1.05 10.36 6.23
CA PHE A 181 0.48 11.63 6.69
C PHE A 181 0.84 11.87 8.15
N LEU A 182 1.99 12.51 8.39
CA LEU A 182 2.61 12.60 9.72
C LEU A 182 2.50 13.99 10.37
N GLU A 183 2.02 15.01 9.66
CA GLU A 183 1.76 16.32 10.23
C GLU A 183 0.64 16.25 11.29
N ASP A 184 0.63 17.20 12.23
CA ASP A 184 -0.43 17.30 13.21
C ASP A 184 -1.78 17.58 12.52
N ASN A 185 -2.80 16.87 12.98
CA ASN A 185 -4.16 16.91 12.42
C ASN A 185 -4.30 16.42 10.95
N SER A 186 -3.28 15.73 10.42
CA SER A 186 -3.37 15.04 9.12
C SER A 186 -3.88 13.60 9.24
N GLY A 187 -4.19 12.96 8.11
CA GLY A 187 -4.68 11.57 8.02
C GLY A 187 -6.20 11.44 7.98
N SER A 188 -6.94 12.57 7.90
CA SER A 188 -8.39 12.57 7.73
C SER A 188 -8.86 13.17 6.40
N ASN A 189 -7.97 13.80 5.65
CA ASN A 189 -8.29 14.45 4.38
C ASN A 189 -7.26 14.11 3.30
N PHE A 190 -7.41 12.95 2.69
CA PHE A 190 -6.47 12.38 1.71
C PHE A 190 -6.22 13.26 0.48
N SER A 191 -7.15 14.15 0.13
CA SER A 191 -7.01 15.06 -1.01
C SER A 191 -6.20 16.32 -0.68
N ARG A 192 -5.93 16.61 0.59
CA ARG A 192 -5.23 17.83 1.05
C ARG A 192 -4.01 17.55 1.90
N ASP A 193 -4.03 16.44 2.62
CA ASP A 193 -2.92 16.05 3.49
C ASP A 193 -1.70 15.71 2.62
N LYS A 194 -0.51 16.04 3.11
CA LYS A 194 0.73 15.80 2.39
C LYS A 194 1.46 14.61 2.96
N MET A 195 1.95 13.76 2.08
CA MET A 195 2.86 12.68 2.47
C MET A 195 4.20 13.28 2.91
N CYS A 196 4.65 12.87 4.09
CA CYS A 196 5.93 13.33 4.68
C CYS A 196 7.10 12.41 4.33
N LEU A 197 6.82 11.24 3.72
CA LEU A 197 7.80 10.24 3.31
C LEU A 197 7.26 9.42 2.14
N GLY A 198 8.15 8.68 1.46
CA GLY A 198 7.74 7.69 0.48
C GLY A 198 7.24 6.42 1.17
N VAL A 199 6.08 5.92 0.76
CA VAL A 199 5.54 4.65 1.24
C VAL A 199 5.38 3.68 0.08
N GLY A 200 5.68 2.40 0.31
CA GLY A 200 5.47 1.35 -0.66
C GLY A 200 5.14 0.02 0.01
N ARG A 201 4.58 -0.89 -0.77
CA ARG A 201 4.24 -2.23 -0.33
C ARG A 201 4.86 -3.28 -1.25
N PHE A 202 5.40 -4.32 -0.65
CA PHE A 202 5.66 -5.60 -1.31
C PHE A 202 4.49 -6.53 -0.99
N PRO A 203 3.53 -6.72 -1.92
CA PRO A 203 2.32 -7.52 -1.67
C PRO A 203 2.64 -9.02 -1.76
N ILE A 204 3.46 -9.49 -0.82
CA ILE A 204 4.06 -10.82 -0.79
C ILE A 204 3.27 -11.71 0.16
N ARG A 205 2.86 -12.88 -0.31
CA ARG A 205 2.06 -13.86 0.44
C ARG A 205 2.87 -15.06 0.92
N THR A 206 4.04 -15.30 0.34
CA THR A 206 4.84 -16.49 0.66
C THR A 206 6.32 -16.16 0.81
N VAL A 207 7.05 -16.99 1.54
CA VAL A 207 8.52 -16.88 1.67
C VAL A 207 9.21 -17.05 0.30
N THR A 208 8.65 -17.84 -0.59
CA THR A 208 9.18 -18.00 -1.96
C THR A 208 9.07 -16.70 -2.75
N GLU A 209 7.90 -16.06 -2.77
CA GLU A 209 7.73 -14.74 -3.38
C GLU A 209 8.67 -13.70 -2.75
N ALA A 210 8.76 -13.68 -1.40
CA ALA A 210 9.67 -12.78 -0.70
C ALA A 210 11.12 -12.94 -1.17
N THR A 211 11.59 -14.20 -1.29
CA THR A 211 12.93 -14.50 -1.78
C THR A 211 13.12 -13.99 -3.21
N GLN A 212 12.19 -14.30 -4.10
CA GLN A 212 12.26 -13.91 -5.50
C GLN A 212 12.24 -12.38 -5.67
N MET A 213 11.36 -11.67 -4.94
CA MET A 213 11.25 -10.22 -5.04
C MET A 213 12.46 -9.50 -4.46
N VAL A 214 13.01 -10.00 -3.37
CA VAL A 214 14.26 -9.46 -2.81
C VAL A 214 15.44 -9.71 -3.76
N ASP A 215 15.55 -10.91 -4.33
CA ASP A 215 16.60 -11.22 -5.32
C ASP A 215 16.48 -10.32 -6.56
N LYS A 216 15.27 -10.14 -7.08
CA LYS A 216 14.98 -9.24 -8.20
C LYS A 216 15.37 -7.80 -7.90
N THR A 217 14.98 -7.30 -6.73
CA THR A 217 15.27 -5.93 -6.31
C THR A 217 16.77 -5.71 -6.12
N ILE A 218 17.46 -6.61 -5.42
CA ILE A 218 18.92 -6.52 -5.22
C ILE A 218 19.66 -6.59 -6.57
N SER A 219 19.24 -7.47 -7.47
CA SER A 219 19.81 -7.56 -8.81
C SER A 219 19.65 -6.27 -9.61
N TYR A 220 18.48 -5.62 -9.50
CA TYR A 220 18.25 -4.32 -10.13
C TYR A 220 19.11 -3.21 -9.52
N MET A 221 19.24 -3.16 -8.17
CA MET A 221 20.12 -2.23 -7.45
C MET A 221 21.59 -2.38 -7.84
N GLU A 222 22.03 -3.58 -8.19
CA GLU A 222 23.39 -3.82 -8.66
C GLU A 222 23.70 -3.15 -10.02
N ASN A 223 22.67 -2.79 -10.77
CA ASN A 223 22.76 -2.05 -12.03
C ASN A 223 23.74 -2.65 -13.05
N LYS A 224 23.95 -3.97 -13.02
CA LYS A 224 24.88 -4.68 -13.91
C LYS A 224 24.45 -4.65 -15.38
N ASP A 225 23.20 -4.39 -15.62
CA ASP A 225 22.56 -4.40 -16.93
C ASP A 225 22.18 -3.01 -17.41
N SER A 226 23.08 -2.08 -17.24
CA SER A 226 22.91 -0.71 -17.72
C SER A 226 23.04 -0.66 -19.23
N GLY A 227 22.24 0.19 -19.88
CA GLY A 227 22.25 0.33 -21.35
C GLY A 227 21.28 1.38 -21.84
N SER A 228 21.20 1.54 -23.17
CA SER A 228 20.33 2.55 -23.80
C SER A 228 18.84 2.37 -23.51
N TRP A 229 18.41 1.19 -23.09
CA TRP A 229 17.04 0.92 -22.68
C TRP A 229 16.56 1.85 -21.54
N LYS A 230 17.48 2.35 -20.71
CA LYS A 230 17.18 3.34 -19.67
C LYS A 230 16.82 4.73 -20.17
N ASN A 231 16.96 4.96 -21.46
CA ASN A 231 16.51 6.19 -22.09
C ASN A 231 15.13 6.03 -22.76
N ASN A 232 14.56 4.82 -22.77
CA ASN A 232 13.27 4.57 -23.39
C ASN A 232 12.16 4.79 -22.39
N VAL A 233 11.20 5.63 -22.72
CA VAL A 233 9.99 5.91 -21.96
C VAL A 233 8.79 5.72 -22.88
N THR A 234 7.78 4.97 -22.44
CA THR A 234 6.59 4.68 -23.26
C THR A 234 5.34 5.23 -22.58
N PHE A 235 4.53 5.97 -23.33
CA PHE A 235 3.20 6.41 -22.96
C PHE A 235 2.15 5.64 -23.74
N VAL A 236 1.27 4.95 -23.02
CA VAL A 236 0.15 4.18 -23.56
C VAL A 236 -1.14 4.87 -23.17
N ALA A 237 -2.07 5.07 -24.10
CA ALA A 237 -3.35 5.66 -23.81
C ALA A 237 -4.49 4.89 -24.46
N ASP A 238 -5.55 4.72 -23.68
CA ASP A 238 -6.82 4.17 -24.08
C ASP A 238 -7.51 5.01 -25.16
N ASP A 239 -8.44 4.41 -25.87
CA ASP A 239 -9.15 5.07 -26.96
C ASP A 239 -10.26 6.03 -26.49
N GLY A 240 -10.69 6.88 -27.40
CA GLY A 240 -11.83 7.79 -27.23
C GLY A 240 -13.11 7.30 -27.90
N ASN A 241 -13.28 6.02 -28.12
CA ASN A 241 -14.31 5.42 -28.97
C ASN A 241 -15.76 5.64 -28.55
N ASN A 242 -16.00 6.04 -27.32
CA ASN A 242 -17.31 6.44 -26.89
C ASN A 242 -17.40 7.97 -26.97
N GLU A 243 -18.43 8.50 -27.57
CA GLU A 243 -18.74 9.94 -27.72
C GLU A 243 -18.75 10.73 -26.38
N ASP A 244 -18.28 10.11 -25.32
CA ASP A 244 -18.15 10.69 -24.00
C ASP A 244 -16.90 11.58 -23.94
N SER A 245 -17.09 12.85 -23.63
CA SER A 245 -16.02 13.85 -23.50
C SER A 245 -14.91 13.48 -22.50
N PHE A 246 -15.13 12.43 -21.71
CA PHE A 246 -14.17 11.87 -20.74
C PHE A 246 -13.12 11.01 -21.42
N THR A 247 -13.47 10.21 -22.40
CA THR A 247 -12.57 9.22 -23.04
C THR A 247 -11.54 9.87 -23.96
N THR A 248 -11.86 10.99 -24.60
CA THR A 248 -10.87 11.78 -25.38
C THR A 248 -9.78 12.42 -24.53
N ASN A 249 -9.89 12.39 -23.21
CA ASN A 249 -8.91 12.97 -22.30
C ASN A 249 -7.71 12.03 -22.05
N HIS A 250 -7.84 10.72 -22.16
CA HIS A 250 -6.75 9.79 -21.86
C HIS A 250 -5.54 10.02 -22.78
N MET A 251 -5.76 10.04 -24.09
CA MET A 251 -4.71 10.34 -25.05
C MET A 251 -4.10 11.72 -24.83
N LYS A 252 -4.94 12.75 -24.60
CA LYS A 252 -4.48 14.12 -24.33
C LYS A 252 -3.60 14.19 -23.08
N GLN A 253 -4.00 13.54 -22.01
CA GLN A 253 -3.25 13.52 -20.75
C GLN A 253 -1.91 12.82 -20.93
N ALA A 254 -1.91 11.66 -21.58
CA ALA A 254 -0.69 10.92 -21.88
C ALA A 254 0.24 11.72 -22.80
N ASP A 255 -0.31 12.41 -23.81
CA ASP A 255 0.46 13.22 -24.75
C ASP A 255 1.09 14.44 -24.08
N GLN A 256 0.37 15.14 -23.21
CA GLN A 256 0.91 16.25 -22.42
C GLN A 256 2.08 15.81 -21.53
N LEU A 257 2.00 14.63 -20.91
CA LEU A 257 3.10 14.08 -20.14
C LEU A 257 4.29 13.71 -21.03
N ALA A 258 4.03 13.10 -22.18
CA ALA A 258 5.04 12.73 -23.15
C ALA A 258 5.80 13.96 -23.67
N GLU A 259 5.08 15.02 -24.07
CA GLU A 259 5.67 16.30 -24.50
C GLU A 259 6.49 16.97 -23.39
N ALA A 260 5.98 16.96 -22.15
CA ALA A 260 6.71 17.51 -21.02
C ALA A 260 8.05 16.78 -20.78
N ILE A 261 8.09 15.46 -20.95
CA ILE A 261 9.34 14.69 -20.85
C ILE A 261 10.28 15.02 -22.03
N GLU A 262 9.77 15.13 -23.25
CA GLU A 262 10.57 15.50 -24.44
C GLU A 262 11.22 16.89 -24.27
N GLU A 263 10.47 17.84 -23.70
CA GLU A 263 10.98 19.19 -23.44
C GLU A 263 11.99 19.25 -22.30
N MET A 264 11.67 18.62 -21.17
CA MET A 264 12.47 18.69 -19.94
C MET A 264 13.73 17.83 -20.02
N GLN A 265 13.68 16.71 -20.72
CA GLN A 265 14.71 15.70 -20.77
C GLN A 265 14.92 15.17 -22.21
N PRO A 266 15.51 15.95 -23.11
CA PRO A 266 15.62 15.61 -24.54
C PRO A 266 16.53 14.39 -24.82
N GLY A 267 17.14 13.82 -23.80
CA GLY A 267 17.90 12.58 -23.89
C GLY A 267 17.06 11.31 -23.87
N PHE A 268 15.78 11.40 -23.52
CA PHE A 268 14.87 10.26 -23.57
C PHE A 268 14.30 10.04 -24.97
N LEU A 269 14.15 8.78 -25.32
CA LEU A 269 13.36 8.33 -26.46
C LEU A 269 11.93 8.06 -25.98
N VAL A 270 11.01 8.94 -26.35
CA VAL A 270 9.62 8.84 -25.98
C VAL A 270 8.85 8.08 -27.05
N ASN A 271 8.23 6.95 -26.65
CA ASN A 271 7.32 6.17 -27.49
C ASN A 271 5.88 6.50 -27.10
N LYS A 272 5.01 6.66 -28.10
CA LYS A 272 3.59 6.97 -27.92
C LYS A 272 2.76 5.85 -28.55
N VAL A 273 1.97 5.15 -27.73
CA VAL A 273 1.11 4.04 -28.15
C VAL A 273 -0.33 4.39 -27.77
N TYR A 274 -0.97 5.17 -28.61
CA TYR A 274 -2.33 5.64 -28.41
C TYR A 274 -3.30 4.81 -29.26
N PHE A 275 -4.31 4.21 -28.64
CA PHE A 275 -5.19 3.22 -29.28
C PHE A 275 -5.87 3.80 -30.52
N ASP A 276 -6.27 5.08 -30.50
CA ASP A 276 -6.88 5.76 -31.63
C ASP A 276 -6.01 5.80 -32.91
N ALA A 277 -4.70 5.61 -32.79
CA ALA A 277 -3.79 5.53 -33.93
C ALA A 277 -3.77 4.13 -34.57
N TYR A 278 -4.42 3.15 -33.98
CA TYR A 278 -4.41 1.74 -34.42
C TYR A 278 -5.81 1.30 -34.88
N LYS A 279 -5.82 0.29 -35.71
CA LYS A 279 -7.07 -0.27 -36.24
C LYS A 279 -7.72 -1.22 -35.21
N ARG A 280 -8.94 -0.88 -34.79
CA ARG A 280 -9.78 -1.78 -34.01
C ARG A 280 -10.23 -2.97 -34.86
N SER A 281 -10.12 -4.18 -34.35
CA SER A 281 -10.57 -5.40 -35.02
C SER A 281 -12.10 -5.50 -35.06
N SER A 282 -12.64 -6.39 -35.85
CA SER A 282 -14.08 -6.69 -35.86
C SER A 282 -14.60 -7.31 -34.56
N LEU A 283 -13.69 -7.81 -33.72
CA LEU A 283 -14.00 -8.34 -32.39
C LEU A 283 -13.91 -7.27 -31.28
N GLY A 284 -13.64 -6.02 -31.66
CA GLY A 284 -13.53 -4.93 -30.69
C GLY A 284 -12.20 -4.87 -29.93
N THR A 285 -11.15 -5.53 -30.40
CA THR A 285 -9.82 -5.54 -29.76
C THR A 285 -8.78 -4.77 -30.58
N TYR A 286 -7.61 -4.49 -29.99
CA TYR A 286 -6.47 -3.82 -30.63
C TYR A 286 -5.23 -4.72 -30.68
N PRO A 287 -5.17 -5.73 -31.58
CA PRO A 287 -4.03 -6.65 -31.64
C PRO A 287 -2.69 -5.96 -31.93
N ASP A 288 -2.70 -4.89 -32.73
CA ASP A 288 -1.48 -4.16 -33.09
C ASP A 288 -0.95 -3.34 -31.91
N VAL A 289 -1.83 -2.83 -31.05
CA VAL A 289 -1.44 -2.16 -29.78
C VAL A 289 -0.79 -3.17 -28.84
N HIS A 290 -1.41 -4.32 -28.64
CA HIS A 290 -0.85 -5.42 -27.83
C HIS A 290 0.56 -5.80 -28.32
N ASN A 291 0.71 -6.04 -29.62
CA ASN A 291 1.99 -6.42 -30.22
C ASN A 291 3.06 -5.32 -30.05
N GLU A 292 2.68 -4.04 -30.15
CA GLU A 292 3.63 -2.93 -29.98
C GLU A 292 4.06 -2.79 -28.51
N ILE A 293 3.15 -2.93 -27.53
CA ILE A 293 3.48 -2.96 -26.11
C ILE A 293 4.47 -4.10 -25.83
N GLU A 294 4.18 -5.31 -26.30
CA GLU A 294 5.05 -6.46 -26.11
C GLU A 294 6.45 -6.25 -26.70
N LYS A 295 6.52 -5.71 -27.91
CA LYS A 295 7.77 -5.38 -28.61
C LYS A 295 8.58 -4.34 -27.84
N LEU A 296 7.94 -3.27 -27.36
CA LEU A 296 8.59 -2.21 -26.58
C LEU A 296 9.13 -2.76 -25.25
N LEU A 297 8.37 -3.56 -24.51
CA LEU A 297 8.82 -4.20 -23.29
C LEU A 297 10.02 -5.13 -23.54
N LYS A 298 10.01 -5.93 -24.62
CA LYS A 298 11.14 -6.78 -25.01
C LYS A 298 12.39 -5.99 -25.42
N SER A 299 12.21 -4.78 -25.99
CA SER A 299 13.34 -3.90 -26.32
C SER A 299 13.96 -3.21 -25.10
N GLY A 300 13.25 -3.20 -23.98
CA GLY A 300 13.63 -2.57 -22.73
C GLY A 300 13.14 -1.13 -22.61
N GLN A 301 12.51 -0.85 -21.49
CA GLN A 301 11.96 0.47 -21.13
C GLN A 301 12.43 0.84 -19.71
N LEU A 302 12.72 2.11 -19.49
CA LEU A 302 12.91 2.66 -18.14
C LEU A 302 11.57 2.81 -17.44
N LEU A 303 10.58 3.33 -18.19
CA LEU A 303 9.25 3.62 -17.68
C LEU A 303 8.20 3.28 -18.75
N ILE A 304 7.09 2.73 -18.30
CA ILE A 304 5.87 2.61 -19.08
C ILE A 304 4.72 3.25 -18.31
N ASN A 305 4.08 4.24 -18.92
CA ASN A 305 2.88 4.88 -18.39
C ASN A 305 1.65 4.38 -19.15
N TYR A 306 0.59 4.07 -18.44
CA TYR A 306 -0.72 3.84 -19.00
C TYR A 306 -1.74 4.81 -18.42
N THR A 307 -2.58 5.37 -19.28
CA THR A 307 -3.70 6.25 -18.89
C THR A 307 -4.96 5.76 -19.62
N GLY A 308 -5.96 5.31 -18.87
CA GLY A 308 -7.16 4.73 -19.46
C GLY A 308 -8.02 3.93 -18.50
N HIS A 309 -9.01 3.25 -19.03
CA HIS A 309 -9.83 2.32 -18.27
C HIS A 309 -9.06 1.06 -17.88
N GLY A 310 -9.52 0.39 -16.82
CA GLY A 310 -8.93 -0.88 -16.41
C GLY A 310 -9.76 -1.61 -15.38
N SER A 311 -9.27 -2.77 -15.04
CA SER A 311 -9.86 -3.66 -14.07
C SER A 311 -8.76 -4.36 -13.27
N THR A 312 -9.13 -5.21 -12.34
CA THR A 312 -8.18 -6.05 -11.58
C THR A 312 -7.36 -6.99 -12.45
N THR A 313 -7.74 -7.23 -13.71
CA THR A 313 -7.12 -8.24 -14.58
C THR A 313 -6.56 -7.72 -15.91
N HIS A 314 -6.88 -6.49 -16.31
CA HIS A 314 -6.46 -5.99 -17.64
C HIS A 314 -6.57 -4.47 -17.76
N TRP A 315 -5.89 -3.91 -18.75
CA TRP A 315 -6.04 -2.55 -19.24
C TRP A 315 -7.12 -2.49 -20.32
N ALA A 316 -7.90 -1.43 -20.31
CA ALA A 316 -8.98 -1.11 -21.21
C ALA A 316 -10.11 -2.17 -21.27
N ASP A 317 -11.28 -1.77 -21.72
CA ASP A 317 -12.41 -2.68 -21.96
C ASP A 317 -12.08 -3.72 -23.04
N GLU A 318 -11.18 -3.39 -23.95
CA GLU A 318 -10.66 -4.23 -25.02
C GLU A 318 -9.64 -5.28 -24.55
N SER A 319 -9.31 -5.29 -23.26
CA SER A 319 -8.36 -6.22 -22.63
C SER A 319 -7.00 -6.26 -23.36
N VAL A 320 -6.46 -5.07 -23.64
CA VAL A 320 -5.25 -4.91 -24.48
C VAL A 320 -4.00 -5.48 -23.81
N TRP A 321 -3.89 -5.35 -22.48
CA TRP A 321 -2.80 -5.92 -21.70
C TRP A 321 -3.35 -6.59 -20.46
N THR A 322 -3.19 -7.91 -20.36
CA THR A 322 -3.86 -8.73 -19.36
C THR A 322 -2.90 -9.28 -18.31
N GLN A 323 -3.44 -9.74 -17.19
CA GLN A 323 -2.68 -10.48 -16.18
C GLN A 323 -2.00 -11.73 -16.77
N THR A 324 -2.64 -12.37 -17.74
CA THR A 324 -2.06 -13.52 -18.47
C THR A 324 -0.84 -13.10 -19.26
N ASP A 325 -0.86 -11.95 -19.94
CA ASP A 325 0.28 -11.42 -20.68
C ASP A 325 1.44 -11.09 -19.71
N ILE A 326 1.13 -10.47 -18.57
CA ILE A 326 2.13 -10.16 -17.55
C ILE A 326 2.78 -11.44 -17.01
N ASN A 327 1.98 -12.46 -16.67
CA ASN A 327 2.48 -13.71 -16.10
C ASN A 327 3.32 -14.52 -17.10
N ASN A 328 2.98 -14.46 -18.39
CA ASN A 328 3.68 -15.15 -19.48
C ASN A 328 4.80 -14.30 -20.10
N SER A 329 4.97 -13.05 -19.66
CA SER A 329 6.00 -12.17 -20.19
C SER A 329 7.40 -12.67 -19.86
N SER A 330 8.34 -12.42 -20.80
CA SER A 330 9.74 -12.76 -20.64
C SER A 330 10.61 -11.68 -21.27
N TYR A 331 11.04 -10.72 -20.46
CA TYR A 331 11.98 -9.67 -20.84
C TYR A 331 12.86 -9.31 -19.65
N LYS A 332 14.08 -8.87 -19.95
CA LYS A 332 15.16 -8.73 -18.97
C LYS A 332 15.16 -7.38 -18.28
N HIS A 333 14.82 -6.33 -19.03
CA HIS A 333 14.89 -4.95 -18.54
C HIS A 333 13.57 -4.56 -17.89
N LEU A 334 13.58 -4.40 -16.56
CA LEU A 334 12.37 -4.19 -15.77
C LEU A 334 12.02 -2.71 -15.69
N PRO A 335 10.93 -2.26 -16.32
CA PRO A 335 10.49 -0.89 -16.23
C PRO A 335 9.88 -0.55 -14.87
N VAL A 336 9.84 0.74 -14.58
CA VAL A 336 8.87 1.30 -13.63
C VAL A 336 7.55 1.46 -14.38
N TRP A 337 6.47 0.97 -13.77
CA TRP A 337 5.12 1.13 -14.30
C TRP A 337 4.43 2.30 -13.60
N VAL A 338 3.70 3.09 -14.34
CA VAL A 338 2.80 4.13 -13.82
C VAL A 338 1.44 3.92 -14.47
N THR A 339 0.42 3.60 -13.69
CA THR A 339 -0.89 3.25 -14.23
C THR A 339 -1.98 4.15 -13.66
N ALA A 340 -2.43 5.11 -14.44
CA ALA A 340 -3.59 5.94 -14.12
C ALA A 340 -4.86 5.24 -14.62
N THR A 341 -5.32 4.27 -13.86
CA THR A 341 -6.46 3.41 -14.19
C THR A 341 -7.14 2.85 -12.94
N CYS A 342 -8.35 2.31 -13.08
CA CYS A 342 -9.12 1.74 -11.98
C CYS A 342 -8.64 0.33 -11.62
N ASP A 343 -8.64 -0.03 -10.33
CA ASP A 343 -8.54 -1.39 -9.76
C ASP A 343 -7.36 -2.27 -10.22
N PHE A 344 -6.47 -1.77 -11.07
CA PHE A 344 -5.39 -2.58 -11.65
C PHE A 344 -4.45 -3.16 -10.59
N THR A 345 -4.24 -2.44 -9.49
CA THR A 345 -3.45 -2.91 -8.34
C THR A 345 -4.32 -2.94 -7.10
N ARG A 346 -5.22 -3.87 -7.05
CA ARG A 346 -6.08 -4.08 -5.89
C ARG A 346 -5.41 -5.04 -4.90
N PHE A 347 -4.40 -4.54 -4.19
CA PHE A 347 -3.60 -5.33 -3.23
C PHE A 347 -4.39 -5.76 -1.99
N ASP A 348 -5.57 -5.23 -1.76
CA ASP A 348 -6.42 -5.55 -0.62
C ASP A 348 -7.43 -6.68 -0.90
N ASP A 349 -7.37 -7.31 -2.07
CA ASP A 349 -8.21 -8.45 -2.44
C ASP A 349 -7.55 -9.79 -2.07
N VAL A 350 -8.35 -10.83 -1.88
CA VAL A 350 -7.87 -12.22 -1.71
C VAL A 350 -7.21 -12.76 -2.98
N LYS A 351 -7.54 -12.22 -4.14
CA LYS A 351 -6.98 -12.58 -5.44
C LYS A 351 -5.89 -11.59 -5.84
N THR A 352 -4.79 -12.12 -6.31
CA THR A 352 -3.71 -11.30 -6.89
C THR A 352 -4.21 -10.57 -8.12
N SER A 353 -4.11 -9.25 -8.14
CA SER A 353 -4.44 -8.40 -9.27
C SER A 353 -3.36 -8.39 -10.36
N ALA A 354 -3.68 -7.82 -11.51
CA ALA A 354 -2.72 -7.68 -12.61
C ALA A 354 -1.54 -6.77 -12.23
N GLY A 355 -1.79 -5.68 -11.52
CA GLY A 355 -0.73 -4.78 -11.05
C GLY A 355 0.19 -5.44 -10.03
N GLU A 356 -0.34 -6.23 -9.09
CA GLU A 356 0.51 -7.03 -8.21
C GLU A 356 1.35 -8.02 -9.01
N SER A 357 0.77 -8.65 -10.05
CA SER A 357 1.49 -9.58 -10.94
C SER A 357 2.63 -8.91 -11.69
N VAL A 358 2.54 -7.61 -12.00
CA VAL A 358 3.67 -6.84 -12.57
C VAL A 358 4.86 -6.89 -11.63
N PHE A 359 4.66 -6.67 -10.35
CA PHE A 359 5.74 -6.71 -9.36
C PHE A 359 6.14 -8.15 -9.02
N LEU A 360 5.18 -9.05 -8.79
CA LEU A 360 5.41 -10.42 -8.33
C LEU A 360 5.98 -11.37 -9.39
N ASN A 361 6.00 -10.99 -10.68
CA ASN A 361 6.68 -11.80 -11.69
C ASN A 361 8.20 -11.84 -11.39
N PRO A 362 8.79 -13.02 -11.14
CA PRO A 362 10.17 -13.12 -10.65
C PRO A 362 11.23 -12.80 -11.70
N THR A 363 10.90 -12.88 -12.97
CA THR A 363 11.86 -12.77 -14.09
C THR A 363 11.53 -11.66 -15.08
N SER A 364 10.38 -11.05 -14.94
CA SER A 364 9.83 -10.06 -15.88
C SER A 364 8.92 -9.08 -15.14
N GLY A 365 7.94 -8.48 -15.82
CA GLY A 365 6.99 -7.53 -15.22
C GLY A 365 7.60 -6.15 -15.00
N GLY A 366 7.71 -5.71 -13.76
CA GLY A 366 8.28 -4.41 -13.40
C GLY A 366 9.09 -4.45 -12.13
N ILE A 367 9.92 -3.43 -11.93
CA ILE A 367 10.67 -3.27 -10.66
C ILE A 367 9.86 -2.51 -9.62
N ALA A 368 9.00 -1.63 -10.07
CA ALA A 368 8.06 -0.89 -9.23
C ALA A 368 6.81 -0.53 -10.03
N LEU A 369 5.73 -0.27 -9.34
CA LEU A 369 4.47 0.19 -9.91
C LEU A 369 3.91 1.33 -9.06
N PHE A 370 3.50 2.40 -9.74
CA PHE A 370 2.66 3.47 -9.20
C PHE A 370 1.26 3.35 -9.83
N THR A 371 0.23 3.34 -8.99
CA THR A 371 -1.15 3.11 -9.42
C THR A 371 -2.12 3.96 -8.62
#